data_f7af2acff01ec006a7d1aa6b1d5a8427
#
_entry.id   f7af2acff01ec006a7d1aa6b1d5a8427
#
_cell.length_a   1.000
_cell.length_b   1.000
_cell.length_c   1.000
_cell.angle_alpha   90.00
_cell.angle_beta   90.00
_cell.angle_gamma   90.00
#
_symmetry.space_group_name_H-M   'P 1'
#
loop_
_entity.id
_entity.type
_entity.pdbx_description
1 polymer ?
#
loop_
_entity_poly.entity_id
_entity_poly.type
_entity_poly.pdbx_seq_one_letter_code
_entity_poly.pdbx_strand_id
1 'polypeptide(L)'
;MLYCIISYFTVEIYYEAIRSGKFTCPVPSDVYMDMIYMPDALRACVELMEADPAKLIHRNSFNLASMSFTPEIICAEIKKRLPAFTMDYNVDPVKKEIAESWPNSLDDTCAREEWGWRPEWDLSRMTDDMLAHIRAKLGAE
;
A
#
# COMPACT_ATOMS: atom_id res chain seq x y z
N MET A 1 11.70 -11.85 -7.98
CA MET A 1 11.85 -12.12 -6.54
C MET A 1 12.20 -10.89 -5.69
N LEU A 2 12.53 -9.73 -6.27
CA LEU A 2 12.81 -8.48 -5.54
C LEU A 2 11.55 -7.72 -5.07
N TYR A 3 10.43 -7.86 -5.76
CA TYR A 3 9.15 -7.19 -5.43
C TYR A 3 8.60 -7.53 -4.04
N CYS A 4 8.98 -8.66 -3.46
CA CYS A 4 8.47 -9.14 -2.18
C CYS A 4 9.08 -8.46 -0.94
N ILE A 5 10.24 -7.79 -1.09
CA ILE A 5 11.03 -7.33 0.08
C ILE A 5 10.54 -5.98 0.61
N ILE A 6 10.05 -5.09 -0.26
CA ILE A 6 9.60 -3.75 0.17
C ILE A 6 8.11 -3.74 0.53
N SER A 7 7.27 -4.48 -0.22
CA SER A 7 5.85 -4.65 0.15
C SER A 7 5.68 -5.36 1.50
N TYR A 8 6.71 -6.05 1.99
CA TYR A 8 6.66 -6.77 3.25
C TYR A 8 6.55 -5.85 4.47
N PHE A 9 7.29 -4.73 4.54
CA PHE A 9 7.23 -3.86 5.71
C PHE A 9 5.88 -3.13 5.84
N THR A 10 5.20 -2.81 4.74
CA THR A 10 3.87 -2.17 4.75
C THR A 10 2.76 -3.08 5.28
N VAL A 11 3.00 -4.40 5.28
CA VAL A 11 2.14 -5.39 5.92
C VAL A 11 2.64 -5.70 7.33
N GLU A 12 3.96 -5.86 7.50
CA GLU A 12 4.61 -6.20 8.77
C GLU A 12 4.34 -5.15 9.84
N ILE A 13 4.32 -3.87 9.49
CA ILE A 13 4.01 -2.78 10.42
C ILE A 13 2.67 -2.97 11.15
N TYR A 14 1.64 -3.48 10.47
CA TYR A 14 0.35 -3.75 11.08
C TYR A 14 0.39 -4.97 12.01
N TYR A 15 1.12 -6.02 11.62
CA TYR A 15 1.32 -7.18 12.50
C TYR A 15 2.06 -6.79 13.78
N GLU A 16 3.13 -6.03 13.66
CA GLU A 16 3.93 -5.58 14.80
C GLU A 16 3.19 -4.54 15.65
N ALA A 17 2.38 -3.69 15.05
CA ALA A 17 1.53 -2.76 15.79
C ALA A 17 0.57 -3.49 16.74
N ILE A 18 0.03 -4.65 16.33
CA ILE A 18 -0.88 -5.45 17.17
C ILE A 18 -0.11 -6.34 18.14
N ARG A 19 1.00 -6.98 17.72
CA ARG A 19 1.75 -7.93 18.53
C ARG A 19 2.54 -7.28 19.67
N SER A 20 3.27 -6.23 19.32
CA SER A 20 4.27 -5.62 20.23
C SER A 20 4.01 -4.15 20.52
N GLY A 21 3.17 -3.48 19.73
CA GLY A 21 3.00 -2.03 19.77
C GLY A 21 4.22 -1.24 19.29
N LYS A 22 5.19 -1.91 18.68
CA LYS A 22 6.45 -1.32 18.20
C LYS A 22 6.82 -1.86 16.84
N PHE A 23 7.42 -1.01 16.01
CA PHE A 23 7.98 -1.43 14.72
C PHE A 23 9.30 -0.73 14.44
N THR A 24 10.26 -1.46 13.89
CA THR A 24 11.53 -0.90 13.42
C THR A 24 11.53 -0.87 11.91
N CYS A 25 11.38 0.32 11.34
CA CYS A 25 11.28 0.50 9.89
C CYS A 25 12.65 0.37 9.23
N PRO A 26 12.79 -0.49 8.19
CA PRO A 26 14.06 -0.70 7.51
C PRO A 26 14.32 0.27 6.35
N VAL A 27 13.40 1.20 6.09
CA VAL A 27 13.52 2.22 5.03
C VAL A 27 13.44 3.62 5.63
N PRO A 28 13.97 4.67 4.96
CA PRO A 28 13.90 6.04 5.45
C PRO A 28 12.47 6.55 5.63
N SER A 29 12.30 7.51 6.52
CA SER A 29 10.98 8.05 6.90
C SER A 29 10.24 8.79 5.80
N ASP A 30 10.98 9.32 4.83
CA ASP A 30 10.54 10.27 3.81
C ASP A 30 10.43 9.67 2.39
N VAL A 31 10.72 8.39 2.24
CA VAL A 31 10.58 7.71 0.94
C VAL A 31 9.12 7.43 0.65
N TYR A 32 8.61 8.03 -0.44
CA TYR A 32 7.27 7.76 -0.93
C TYR A 32 7.19 6.43 -1.67
N MET A 33 6.09 5.74 -1.48
CA MET A 33 5.79 4.48 -2.17
C MET A 33 4.35 4.52 -2.66
N ASP A 34 4.20 4.29 -3.96
CA ASP A 34 2.89 4.15 -4.56
C ASP A 34 2.36 2.74 -4.32
N MET A 35 1.18 2.64 -3.74
CA MET A 35 0.57 1.40 -3.28
C MET A 35 -0.86 1.28 -3.74
N ILE A 36 -1.28 0.03 -3.96
CA ILE A 36 -2.68 -0.32 -4.18
C ILE A 36 -3.07 -1.41 -3.19
N TYR A 37 -4.23 -1.27 -2.55
CA TYR A 37 -4.75 -2.29 -1.67
C TYR A 37 -5.37 -3.44 -2.47
N MET A 38 -5.21 -4.69 -1.99
CA MET A 38 -5.58 -5.89 -2.74
C MET A 38 -7.03 -5.91 -3.23
N PRO A 39 -8.05 -5.47 -2.46
CA PRO A 39 -9.42 -5.40 -2.98
C PRO A 39 -9.54 -4.53 -4.23
N ASP A 40 -8.87 -3.36 -4.26
CA ASP A 40 -8.83 -2.50 -5.45
C ASP A 40 -8.08 -3.16 -6.61
N ALA A 41 -6.96 -3.81 -6.35
CA ALA A 41 -6.19 -4.50 -7.39
C ALA A 41 -7.01 -5.64 -8.05
N LEU A 42 -7.72 -6.43 -7.24
CA LEU A 42 -8.57 -7.50 -7.75
C LEU A 42 -9.78 -6.96 -8.51
N ARG A 43 -10.43 -5.92 -8.00
CA ARG A 43 -11.54 -5.24 -8.67
C ARG A 43 -11.10 -4.66 -10.01
N ALA A 44 -9.95 -4.00 -10.06
CA ALA A 44 -9.39 -3.46 -11.29
C ALA A 44 -9.17 -4.54 -12.37
N CYS A 45 -8.70 -5.73 -12.00
CA CYS A 45 -8.56 -6.84 -12.92
C CYS A 45 -9.91 -7.26 -13.51
N VAL A 46 -10.95 -7.35 -12.70
CA VAL A 46 -12.30 -7.73 -13.15
C VAL A 46 -12.90 -6.64 -14.04
N GLU A 47 -12.85 -5.38 -13.60
CA GLU A 47 -13.37 -4.23 -14.36
C GLU A 47 -12.69 -4.08 -15.72
N LEU A 48 -11.36 -4.29 -15.79
CA LEU A 48 -10.65 -4.25 -17.07
C LEU A 48 -11.06 -5.41 -18.00
N MET A 49 -11.30 -6.62 -17.46
CA MET A 49 -11.80 -7.75 -18.27
C MET A 49 -13.21 -7.52 -18.79
N GLU A 50 -14.04 -6.77 -18.07
CA GLU A 50 -15.42 -6.43 -18.45
C GLU A 50 -15.53 -5.14 -19.27
N ALA A 51 -14.41 -4.38 -19.39
CA ALA A 51 -14.40 -3.13 -20.13
C ALA A 51 -14.71 -3.34 -21.62
N ASP A 52 -15.37 -2.34 -22.21
CA ASP A 52 -15.67 -2.32 -23.65
C ASP A 52 -14.34 -2.24 -24.45
N PRO A 53 -13.99 -3.30 -25.19
CA PRO A 53 -12.72 -3.34 -25.92
C PRO A 53 -12.62 -2.26 -27.02
N ALA A 54 -13.73 -1.69 -27.45
CA ALA A 54 -13.74 -0.59 -28.42
C ALA A 54 -13.23 0.73 -27.84
N LYS A 55 -13.28 0.88 -26.51
CA LYS A 55 -12.79 2.05 -25.79
C LYS A 55 -11.33 1.95 -25.40
N LEU A 56 -10.77 0.74 -25.41
CA LEU A 56 -9.38 0.51 -25.00
C LEU A 56 -8.42 0.89 -26.14
N ILE A 57 -7.73 2.00 -25.97
CA ILE A 57 -6.62 2.45 -26.84
C ILE A 57 -5.36 1.68 -26.49
N HIS A 58 -5.04 1.59 -25.17
CA HIS A 58 -3.95 0.82 -24.63
C HIS A 58 -4.42 -0.63 -24.36
N ARG A 59 -3.72 -1.62 -24.91
CA ARG A 59 -4.15 -3.03 -24.87
C ARG A 59 -3.12 -3.98 -24.25
N ASN A 60 -2.00 -3.45 -23.80
CA ASN A 60 -0.91 -4.22 -23.23
C ASN A 60 -0.80 -4.11 -21.71
N SER A 61 -1.04 -2.92 -21.17
CA SER A 61 -0.95 -2.68 -19.72
C SER A 61 -1.56 -1.34 -19.35
N PHE A 62 -2.01 -1.22 -18.09
CA PHE A 62 -2.44 0.03 -17.48
C PHE A 62 -1.75 0.20 -16.14
N ASN A 63 -1.30 1.41 -15.85
CA ASN A 63 -0.94 1.78 -14.50
C ASN A 63 -2.21 1.99 -13.67
N LEU A 64 -2.13 1.61 -12.39
CA LEU A 64 -3.19 1.79 -11.42
C LEU A 64 -2.60 2.49 -10.20
N ALA A 65 -3.05 3.68 -9.90
CA ALA A 65 -2.70 4.41 -8.69
C ALA A 65 -3.86 4.38 -7.70
N SER A 66 -3.56 4.22 -6.42
CA SER A 66 -4.54 4.27 -5.35
C SER A 66 -4.09 5.24 -4.26
N MET A 67 -2.96 4.99 -3.64
CA MET A 67 -2.44 5.82 -2.56
C MET A 67 -0.91 5.85 -2.59
N SER A 68 -0.33 7.00 -2.26
CA SER A 68 1.12 7.13 -2.07
C SER A 68 1.39 7.68 -0.67
N PHE A 69 2.28 7.02 0.07
CA PHE A 69 2.60 7.39 1.44
C PHE A 69 4.02 7.02 1.82
N THR A 70 4.52 7.68 2.85
CA THR A 70 5.81 7.39 3.48
C THR A 70 5.63 6.52 4.74
N PRO A 71 6.71 5.90 5.26
CA PRO A 71 6.66 5.21 6.56
C PRO A 71 6.14 6.09 7.69
N GLU A 72 6.43 7.37 7.68
CA GLU A 72 5.94 8.30 8.69
C GLU A 72 4.42 8.51 8.58
N ILE A 73 3.90 8.65 7.35
CA ILE A 73 2.45 8.83 7.11
C ILE A 73 1.65 7.59 7.56
N ILE A 74 2.09 6.38 7.22
CA ILE A 74 1.41 5.15 7.66
C ILE A 74 1.51 4.96 9.18
N CYS A 75 2.64 5.29 9.78
CA CYS A 75 2.80 5.28 11.23
C CYS A 75 1.82 6.23 11.93
N ALA A 76 1.70 7.46 11.42
CA ALA A 76 0.75 8.44 11.95
C ALA A 76 -0.71 7.94 11.81
N GLU A 77 -1.04 7.28 10.71
CA GLU A 77 -2.37 6.71 10.49
C GLU A 77 -2.70 5.58 11.48
N ILE A 78 -1.71 4.68 11.72
CA ILE A 78 -1.86 3.61 12.74
C ILE A 78 -2.02 4.20 14.14
N LYS A 79 -1.28 5.25 14.49
CA LYS A 79 -1.37 5.91 15.80
C LYS A 79 -2.74 6.51 16.11
N LYS A 80 -3.53 6.87 15.10
CA LYS A 80 -4.92 7.33 15.31
C LYS A 80 -5.80 6.23 15.93
N ARG A 81 -5.51 4.94 15.67
CA ARG A 81 -6.24 3.76 16.18
C ARG A 81 -5.53 3.12 17.37
N LEU A 82 -4.20 3.18 17.37
CA LEU A 82 -3.33 2.62 18.41
C LEU A 82 -2.39 3.71 18.93
N PRO A 83 -2.84 4.59 19.84
CA PRO A 83 -2.03 5.73 20.31
C PRO A 83 -0.70 5.33 20.97
N ALA A 84 -0.62 4.13 21.54
CA ALA A 84 0.60 3.60 22.15
C ALA A 84 1.63 3.06 21.15
N PHE A 85 1.27 2.96 19.86
CA PHE A 85 2.19 2.45 18.83
C PHE A 85 3.40 3.38 18.65
N THR A 86 4.58 2.78 18.60
CA THR A 86 5.84 3.50 18.37
C THR A 86 6.59 2.91 17.18
N MET A 87 7.29 3.77 16.45
CA MET A 87 8.14 3.35 15.34
C MET A 87 9.52 3.98 15.45
N ASP A 88 10.53 3.14 15.30
CA ASP A 88 11.93 3.51 15.19
C ASP A 88 12.46 3.17 13.79
N TYR A 89 13.62 3.64 13.45
CA TYR A 89 14.27 3.40 12.16
C TYR A 89 15.61 2.70 12.34
N ASN A 90 15.80 1.62 11.57
CA ASN A 90 17.09 0.98 11.36
C ASN A 90 17.23 0.72 9.86
N VAL A 91 17.68 1.74 9.13
CA VAL A 91 17.71 1.75 7.68
C VAL A 91 18.70 0.72 7.14
N ASP A 92 18.17 -0.25 6.39
CA ASP A 92 18.95 -1.20 5.61
C ASP A 92 19.35 -0.55 4.28
N PRO A 93 20.66 -0.44 3.97
CA PRO A 93 21.12 0.22 2.74
C PRO A 93 20.52 -0.37 1.47
N VAL A 94 20.36 -1.71 1.37
CA VAL A 94 19.80 -2.38 0.20
C VAL A 94 18.32 -2.06 0.06
N LYS A 95 17.56 -2.12 1.14
CA LYS A 95 16.12 -1.78 1.14
C LYS A 95 15.89 -0.30 0.82
N LYS A 96 16.77 0.58 1.31
CA LYS A 96 16.76 2.00 0.97
C LYS A 96 16.91 2.22 -0.53
N GLU A 97 17.97 1.66 -1.15
CA GLU A 97 18.21 1.81 -2.59
C GLU A 97 17.04 1.29 -3.42
N ILE A 98 16.46 0.16 -3.03
CA ILE A 98 15.28 -0.39 -3.70
C ILE A 98 14.08 0.58 -3.55
N ALA A 99 13.80 1.07 -2.35
CA ALA A 99 12.68 1.97 -2.10
C ALA A 99 12.82 3.30 -2.86
N GLU A 100 14.02 3.88 -2.88
CA GLU A 100 14.33 5.11 -3.60
C GLU A 100 14.30 4.94 -5.14
N SER A 101 14.41 3.71 -5.65
CA SER A 101 14.28 3.42 -7.09
C SER A 101 12.84 3.38 -7.59
N TRP A 102 11.86 3.35 -6.69
CA TRP A 102 10.45 3.31 -7.05
C TRP A 102 9.92 4.70 -7.36
N PRO A 103 8.94 4.82 -8.27
CA PRO A 103 8.27 6.09 -8.49
C PRO A 103 7.45 6.50 -7.25
N ASN A 104 7.45 7.80 -6.95
CA ASN A 104 6.65 8.34 -5.85
C ASN A 104 5.14 8.27 -6.14
N SER A 105 4.76 8.23 -7.41
CA SER A 105 3.39 8.07 -7.88
C SER A 105 3.38 7.52 -9.30
N LEU A 106 2.30 6.84 -9.65
CA LEU A 106 2.03 6.36 -11.00
C LEU A 106 0.96 7.22 -11.67
N ASP A 107 1.14 7.51 -12.96
CA ASP A 107 0.11 8.11 -13.79
C ASP A 107 -0.85 7.03 -14.26
N ASP A 108 -2.11 7.07 -13.80
CA ASP A 108 -3.19 6.16 -14.13
C ASP A 108 -4.27 6.80 -15.04
N THR A 109 -3.94 7.94 -15.67
CA THR A 109 -4.88 8.69 -16.52
C THR A 109 -5.51 7.80 -17.58
N CYS A 110 -4.74 6.97 -18.26
CA CYS A 110 -5.26 6.04 -19.28
C CYS A 110 -6.33 5.09 -18.71
N ALA A 111 -6.10 4.52 -17.52
CA ALA A 111 -7.06 3.65 -16.86
C ALA A 111 -8.35 4.38 -16.51
N ARG A 112 -8.24 5.62 -16.03
CA ARG A 112 -9.39 6.46 -15.68
C ARG A 112 -10.22 6.86 -16.88
N GLU A 113 -9.59 7.18 -18.00
CA GLU A 113 -10.25 7.65 -19.21
C GLU A 113 -10.83 6.52 -20.05
N GLU A 114 -10.10 5.40 -20.20
CA GLU A 114 -10.47 4.33 -21.12
C GLU A 114 -11.49 3.35 -20.55
N TRP A 115 -11.45 3.07 -19.24
CA TRP A 115 -12.38 2.12 -18.63
C TRP A 115 -12.91 2.56 -17.25
N GLY A 116 -12.64 3.81 -16.84
CA GLY A 116 -13.32 4.40 -15.70
C GLY A 116 -12.74 4.04 -14.34
N TRP A 117 -11.49 3.58 -14.29
CA TRP A 117 -10.81 3.24 -13.02
C TRP A 117 -10.96 4.32 -11.96
N ARG A 118 -11.28 3.95 -10.75
CA ARG A 118 -11.25 4.80 -9.57
C ARG A 118 -10.94 3.94 -8.36
N PRO A 119 -9.90 4.27 -7.56
CA PRO A 119 -9.65 3.57 -6.31
C PRO A 119 -10.79 3.83 -5.31
N GLU A 120 -11.14 2.81 -4.54
CA GLU A 120 -12.13 2.89 -3.46
C GLU A 120 -11.50 2.89 -2.07
N TRP A 121 -10.23 2.52 -2.00
CA TRP A 121 -9.47 2.42 -0.76
C TRP A 121 -8.45 3.52 -0.64
N ASP A 122 -8.56 4.28 0.44
CA ASP A 122 -7.53 5.21 0.91
C ASP A 122 -6.73 4.58 2.07
N LEU A 123 -5.69 5.27 2.52
CA LEU A 123 -4.84 4.80 3.61
C LEU A 123 -5.62 4.61 4.92
N SER A 124 -6.60 5.46 5.19
CA SER A 124 -7.41 5.38 6.42
C SER A 124 -8.27 4.13 6.43
N ARG A 125 -9.02 3.89 5.36
CA ARG A 125 -9.87 2.71 5.20
C ARG A 125 -9.05 1.42 5.18
N MET A 126 -7.91 1.42 4.48
CA MET A 126 -6.99 0.29 4.47
C MET A 126 -6.47 -0.01 5.88
N THR A 127 -6.11 1.02 6.64
CA THR A 127 -5.60 0.85 8.02
C THR A 127 -6.65 0.22 8.93
N ASP A 128 -7.91 0.66 8.85
CA ASP A 128 -9.01 0.08 9.63
C ASP A 128 -9.21 -1.41 9.31
N ASP A 129 -9.25 -1.73 8.02
CA ASP A 129 -9.45 -3.10 7.53
C ASP A 129 -8.28 -4.02 7.91
N MET A 130 -7.04 -3.58 7.70
CA MET A 130 -5.84 -4.32 8.06
C MET A 130 -5.77 -4.62 9.56
N LEU A 131 -6.03 -3.63 10.40
CA LEU A 131 -6.02 -3.83 11.85
C LEU A 131 -7.13 -4.79 12.29
N ALA A 132 -8.33 -4.69 11.73
CA ALA A 132 -9.45 -5.60 12.04
C ALA A 132 -9.15 -7.04 11.65
N HIS A 133 -8.68 -7.27 10.42
CA HIS A 133 -8.37 -8.61 9.92
C HIS A 133 -7.19 -9.27 10.65
N ILE A 134 -6.14 -8.49 10.95
CA ILE A 134 -4.97 -9.03 11.65
C ILE A 134 -5.31 -9.35 13.11
N ARG A 135 -6.10 -8.51 13.80
CA ARG A 135 -6.61 -8.84 15.15
C ARG A 135 -7.38 -10.15 15.16
N ALA A 136 -8.34 -10.30 14.25
CA ALA A 136 -9.11 -11.53 14.12
C ALA A 136 -8.21 -12.76 13.85
N LYS A 137 -7.22 -12.60 12.98
CA LYS A 137 -6.27 -13.68 12.63
C LYS A 137 -5.35 -14.06 13.80
N LEU A 138 -4.96 -13.10 14.63
CA LEU A 138 -4.08 -13.32 15.78
C LEU A 138 -4.82 -13.69 17.06
N GLY A 139 -6.17 -13.64 17.07
CA GLY A 139 -6.98 -13.82 18.27
C GLY A 139 -6.73 -12.74 19.33
N ALA A 140 -6.30 -11.55 18.92
CA ALA A 140 -6.06 -10.41 19.79
C ALA A 140 -7.36 -9.59 19.94
N GLU A 141 -7.77 -9.34 21.18
CA GLU A 141 -8.90 -8.44 21.52
C GLU A 141 -8.54 -6.96 21.33
#